data_750f75da773ea3d7a6f632e516eb9f71
#
_entry.id   750f75da773ea3d7a6f632e516eb9f71
#
_cell.length_a   1.000
_cell.length_b   1.000
_cell.length_c   1.000
_cell.angle_alpha   90.00
_cell.angle_beta   90.00
_cell.angle_gamma   90.00
#
_symmetry.space_group_name_H-M   'P 1'
#
loop_
_entity.id
_entity.type
_entity.pdbx_description
1 polymer ?
#
loop_
_entity_poly.entity_id
_entity_poly.type
_entity_poly.pdbx_seq_one_letter_code
_entity_poly.pdbx_strand_id
1 'polypeptide(L)'
;MNAPSAAVAKGSALYNNKAAYGGDDLFAFGDNTLSLPDAKSMSGDRKLTGDGKEITGWYYDGYKENGWTTRWSEEKDGAAYYDKYDAETGTANYALKAAHALMCTVTCTDGVENEEIFADKVCVVEQDSATPAFDDNPTRSGYTFMGWTPAVTETVTADVTYTAQWKRIYRPTPSMPTV
;
A
#
# COMPACT_ATOMS: atom_id res chain seq x y z
N MET A 1 10.43 9.52 38.55
CA MET A 1 9.12 10.17 38.27
C MET A 1 8.58 9.43 37.04
N ASN A 2 7.34 8.91 37.10
CA ASN A 2 6.75 8.30 35.91
C ASN A 2 6.43 9.43 34.92
N ALA A 3 6.81 9.26 33.67
CA ALA A 3 6.41 10.17 32.61
C ALA A 3 4.86 10.16 32.50
N PRO A 4 4.24 11.29 32.26
CA PRO A 4 2.80 11.33 32.08
C PRO A 4 2.42 10.46 30.88
N SER A 5 1.42 9.61 31.07
CA SER A 5 0.86 8.78 30.01
C SER A 5 -0.54 9.28 29.64
N ALA A 6 -0.81 9.33 28.35
CA ALA A 6 -2.12 9.63 27.81
C ALA A 6 -2.59 8.48 26.93
N ALA A 7 -3.89 8.26 26.87
CA ALA A 7 -4.48 7.27 26.00
C ALA A 7 -5.71 7.85 25.29
N VAL A 8 -5.82 7.60 24.01
CA VAL A 8 -7.04 7.87 23.25
C VAL A 8 -7.88 6.59 23.27
N ALA A 9 -9.10 6.70 23.79
CA ALA A 9 -9.97 5.54 23.94
C ALA A 9 -10.43 4.99 22.58
N LYS A 10 -10.60 3.68 22.49
CA LYS A 10 -11.27 3.06 21.35
C LYS A 10 -12.67 3.66 21.16
N GLY A 11 -13.02 3.96 19.94
CA GLY A 11 -14.29 4.60 19.60
C GLY A 11 -14.29 6.13 19.73
N SER A 12 -13.13 6.74 20.02
CA SER A 12 -12.99 8.20 19.89
C SER A 12 -12.99 8.63 18.42
N ALA A 13 -13.45 9.84 18.14
CA ALA A 13 -13.37 10.47 16.83
C ALA A 13 -12.23 11.51 16.86
N LEU A 14 -11.09 11.16 16.24
CA LEU A 14 -9.92 12.03 16.18
C LEU A 14 -9.39 12.01 14.75
N TYR A 15 -9.99 12.83 13.89
CA TYR A 15 -9.67 12.93 12.47
C TYR A 15 -10.26 14.19 11.85
N ASN A 16 -9.81 14.57 10.66
CA ASN A 16 -10.22 15.75 9.92
C ASN A 16 -9.91 17.08 10.61
N ASN A 17 -8.95 17.09 11.52
CA ASN A 17 -8.43 18.33 12.08
C ASN A 17 -7.35 18.91 11.16
N LYS A 18 -7.00 20.16 11.36
CA LYS A 18 -5.99 20.87 10.58
C LYS A 18 -5.11 21.72 11.46
N ALA A 19 -3.82 21.43 11.44
CA ALA A 19 -2.80 22.22 12.14
C ALA A 19 -1.91 22.98 11.14
N ALA A 20 -1.38 24.12 11.55
CA ALA A 20 -0.54 24.95 10.70
C ALA A 20 0.82 24.33 10.41
N TYR A 21 1.39 23.59 11.36
CA TYR A 21 2.78 23.13 11.28
C TYR A 21 2.96 21.63 11.21
N GLY A 22 2.02 20.83 11.63
CA GLY A 22 2.09 19.38 11.63
C GLY A 22 1.22 18.73 12.69
N GLY A 23 0.99 17.43 12.57
CA GLY A 23 0.15 16.69 13.49
C GLY A 23 -1.29 17.13 13.44
N ASP A 24 -1.91 17.10 12.25
CA ASP A 24 -3.28 17.56 12.05
C ASP A 24 -4.24 17.03 13.11
N ASP A 25 -4.16 15.75 13.43
CA ASP A 25 -5.07 15.13 14.38
C ASP A 25 -4.45 14.92 15.74
N LEU A 26 -3.13 14.78 15.80
CA LEU A 26 -2.43 14.55 17.05
C LEU A 26 -1.02 15.14 17.02
N PHE A 27 -0.72 15.89 18.07
CA PHE A 27 0.60 16.38 18.32
C PHE A 27 0.99 16.12 19.78
N ALA A 28 2.11 15.47 20.03
CA ALA A 28 2.66 15.27 21.36
C ALA A 28 4.15 15.56 21.36
N PHE A 29 4.62 16.25 22.38
CA PHE A 29 6.01 16.67 22.53
C PHE A 29 6.55 16.25 23.90
N GLY A 30 7.80 15.77 23.92
CA GLY A 30 8.53 15.42 25.15
C GLY A 30 8.39 13.94 25.54
N ASP A 31 8.79 13.64 26.78
CA ASP A 31 8.87 12.26 27.31
C ASP A 31 7.49 11.67 27.69
N ASN A 32 6.48 11.89 26.87
CA ASN A 32 5.14 11.41 27.10
C ASN A 32 4.94 10.07 26.38
N THR A 33 4.34 9.11 27.07
CA THR A 33 3.83 7.91 26.42
C THR A 33 2.39 8.14 25.96
N LEU A 34 2.09 7.82 24.73
CA LEU A 34 0.77 7.95 24.16
C LEU A 34 0.32 6.60 23.59
N SER A 35 -0.83 6.14 24.03
CA SER A 35 -1.49 4.97 23.47
C SER A 35 -2.60 5.40 22.53
N LEU A 36 -2.53 4.97 21.27
CA LEU A 36 -3.52 5.25 20.24
C LEU A 36 -4.34 4.00 19.93
N PRO A 37 -5.65 4.15 19.68
CA PRO A 37 -6.43 3.06 19.12
C PRO A 37 -6.04 2.86 17.65
N ASP A 38 -6.31 1.68 17.11
CA ASP A 38 -6.32 1.49 15.67
C ASP A 38 -7.25 2.52 15.01
N ALA A 39 -6.76 3.25 14.01
CA ALA A 39 -7.52 4.27 13.31
C ALA A 39 -8.82 3.70 12.69
N LYS A 40 -8.81 2.42 12.28
CA LYS A 40 -10.02 1.71 11.81
C LYS A 40 -11.06 1.50 12.91
N SER A 41 -10.69 1.63 14.18
CA SER A 41 -11.61 1.49 15.31
C SER A 41 -12.17 2.80 15.83
N MET A 42 -11.83 3.93 15.21
CA MET A 42 -12.40 5.24 15.57
C MET A 42 -13.89 5.30 15.28
N SER A 43 -14.62 6.11 16.03
CA SER A 43 -16.07 6.32 15.82
C SER A 43 -16.36 7.27 14.67
N GLY A 44 -17.61 7.31 14.23
CA GLY A 44 -18.10 8.20 13.19
C GLY A 44 -17.97 7.64 11.78
N ASP A 45 -18.09 8.49 10.78
CA ASP A 45 -18.06 8.11 9.36
C ASP A 45 -16.67 7.69 8.88
N ARG A 46 -15.62 8.07 9.59
CA ARG A 46 -14.20 7.77 9.29
C ARG A 46 -13.76 8.08 7.86
N LYS A 47 -14.36 9.09 7.25
CA LYS A 47 -13.99 9.57 5.93
C LYS A 47 -13.23 10.88 6.00
N LEU A 48 -12.23 11.02 5.15
CA LEU A 48 -11.51 12.27 5.03
C LEU A 48 -12.39 13.36 4.42
N THR A 49 -12.28 14.56 4.97
CA THR A 49 -12.98 15.73 4.42
C THR A 49 -12.38 16.11 3.07
N GLY A 50 -13.23 16.21 2.06
CA GLY A 50 -12.87 16.66 0.71
C GLY A 50 -12.69 15.56 -0.31
N ASP A 51 -12.15 14.42 0.05
CA ASP A 51 -11.97 13.28 -0.87
C ASP A 51 -12.90 12.09 -0.57
N GLY A 52 -13.49 12.06 0.62
CA GLY A 52 -14.40 11.02 1.05
C GLY A 52 -13.75 9.64 1.25
N LYS A 53 -12.42 9.53 1.17
CA LYS A 53 -11.72 8.27 1.34
C LYS A 53 -11.75 7.81 2.78
N GLU A 54 -11.87 6.50 2.98
CA GLU A 54 -11.92 5.91 4.31
C GLU A 54 -10.56 5.97 4.98
N ILE A 55 -10.53 6.35 6.26
CA ILE A 55 -9.33 6.35 7.09
C ILE A 55 -8.89 4.91 7.34
N THR A 56 -7.64 4.61 7.03
CA THR A 56 -7.05 3.27 7.18
C THR A 56 -6.02 3.19 8.29
N GLY A 57 -5.42 4.31 8.70
CA GLY A 57 -4.37 4.30 9.69
C GLY A 57 -3.96 5.67 10.18
N TRP A 58 -2.93 5.67 11.00
CA TRP A 58 -2.20 6.85 11.44
C TRP A 58 -0.96 7.05 10.58
N TYR A 59 -0.70 8.28 10.16
CA TYR A 59 0.44 8.62 9.33
C TYR A 59 1.24 9.77 9.93
N TYR A 60 2.55 9.76 9.69
CA TYR A 60 3.39 10.89 10.08
C TYR A 60 2.98 12.13 9.31
N ASP A 61 2.70 13.20 10.06
CA ASP A 61 2.31 14.50 9.53
C ASP A 61 3.16 15.59 10.18
N GLY A 62 4.46 15.40 10.13
CA GLY A 62 5.43 16.31 10.67
C GLY A 62 5.88 17.35 9.65
N TYR A 63 6.61 18.33 10.15
CA TYR A 63 7.21 19.33 9.34
C TYR A 63 8.74 19.23 9.40
N LYS A 64 9.38 19.61 8.30
CA LYS A 64 10.75 19.19 7.97
C LYS A 64 11.89 19.76 8.83
N GLU A 65 11.65 20.76 9.66
CA GLU A 65 12.66 21.30 10.53
C GLU A 65 12.82 20.43 11.78
N ASN A 66 13.99 20.04 12.12
CA ASN A 66 14.36 19.20 13.26
C ASN A 66 14.16 17.67 13.09
N GLY A 67 14.26 17.17 11.88
CA GLY A 67 14.25 15.72 11.63
C GLY A 67 12.86 15.08 11.56
N TRP A 68 11.82 15.89 11.51
CA TRP A 68 10.46 15.40 11.34
C TRP A 68 10.17 15.15 9.87
N THR A 69 9.25 14.23 9.61
CA THR A 69 8.77 13.94 8.24
C THR A 69 8.03 15.16 7.68
N THR A 70 7.98 15.26 6.35
CA THR A 70 7.12 16.24 5.69
C THR A 70 5.66 15.98 6.02
N ARG A 71 4.82 17.04 5.88
CA ARG A 71 3.37 16.91 5.97
C ARG A 71 2.88 15.75 5.12
N TRP A 72 1.97 14.98 5.65
CA TRP A 72 1.33 13.91 4.91
C TRP A 72 0.63 14.47 3.67
N SER A 73 0.84 13.86 2.53
CA SER A 73 0.11 14.14 1.32
C SER A 73 0.01 12.87 0.46
N GLU A 74 -1.11 12.72 -0.22
CA GLU A 74 -1.35 11.60 -1.13
C GLU A 74 -0.35 11.52 -2.30
N GLU A 75 0.21 12.66 -2.69
CA GLU A 75 1.12 12.79 -3.84
C GLU A 75 2.57 12.39 -3.54
N LYS A 76 2.91 12.15 -2.29
CA LYS A 76 4.30 11.86 -1.91
C LYS A 76 4.51 10.39 -1.65
N ASP A 77 5.48 9.84 -2.38
CA ASP A 77 6.10 8.57 -2.08
C ASP A 77 6.46 8.47 -0.59
N GLY A 78 5.92 7.48 0.09
CA GLY A 78 6.34 7.18 1.44
C GLY A 78 5.75 8.07 2.53
N ALA A 79 4.44 8.28 2.52
CA ALA A 79 3.75 8.57 3.76
C ALA A 79 4.06 7.40 4.72
N ALA A 80 5.01 7.61 5.61
CA ALA A 80 5.40 6.56 6.54
C ALA A 80 4.18 6.19 7.38
N TYR A 81 3.72 4.98 7.19
CA TYR A 81 2.64 4.41 7.98
C TYR A 81 3.12 4.25 9.41
N TYR A 82 2.36 4.81 10.32
CA TYR A 82 2.61 4.64 11.74
C TYR A 82 1.88 3.38 12.23
N ASP A 83 2.38 2.20 11.86
CA ASP A 83 1.81 0.93 12.28
C ASP A 83 2.37 0.45 13.62
N LYS A 84 3.49 1.02 14.04
CA LYS A 84 4.21 0.62 15.22
C LYS A 84 4.47 1.82 16.13
N TYR A 85 3.52 2.09 16.97
CA TYR A 85 3.84 2.71 18.23
C TYR A 85 4.71 1.73 19.02
N ASP A 86 6.01 1.92 18.91
CA ASP A 86 6.93 1.20 19.76
C ASP A 86 6.93 1.84 21.14
N ALA A 87 6.17 1.25 22.04
CA ALA A 87 6.12 1.65 23.45
C ALA A 87 7.48 1.50 24.15
N GLU A 88 8.45 0.83 23.53
CA GLU A 88 9.77 0.60 24.11
C GLU A 88 10.71 1.79 23.93
N THR A 89 10.51 2.65 22.95
CA THR A 89 11.40 3.79 22.73
C THR A 89 11.10 5.03 23.56
N GLY A 90 9.96 5.09 24.23
CA GLY A 90 9.68 6.02 25.36
C GLY A 90 9.81 7.52 25.14
N THR A 91 10.36 7.97 24.04
CA THR A 91 10.55 9.38 23.71
C THR A 91 9.95 9.64 22.36
N ALA A 92 8.78 10.25 22.34
CA ALA A 92 8.24 10.51 21.05
C ALA A 92 7.63 11.89 20.96
N ASN A 93 8.21 12.65 20.10
CA ASN A 93 7.54 13.76 19.48
C ASN A 93 6.68 13.17 18.37
N TYR A 94 5.38 13.22 18.54
CA TYR A 94 4.44 12.74 17.54
C TYR A 94 3.80 13.90 16.80
N ALA A 95 3.79 13.80 15.50
CA ALA A 95 2.95 14.61 14.66
C ALA A 95 2.22 13.63 13.73
N LEU A 96 0.96 13.36 13.99
CA LEU A 96 0.20 12.31 13.32
C LEU A 96 -1.09 12.86 12.70
N LYS A 97 -1.50 12.21 11.65
CA LYS A 97 -2.77 12.42 10.96
C LYS A 97 -3.45 11.07 10.74
N ALA A 98 -4.74 11.02 11.03
CA ALA A 98 -5.60 9.94 10.58
C ALA A 98 -5.84 10.11 9.07
N ALA A 99 -5.36 9.18 8.27
CA ALA A 99 -5.40 9.29 6.82
C ALA A 99 -5.67 7.94 6.16
N HIS A 100 -5.72 7.89 4.85
CA HIS A 100 -5.85 6.65 4.09
C HIS A 100 -4.49 6.18 3.57
N ALA A 101 -4.36 4.88 3.37
CA ALA A 101 -3.22 4.29 2.70
C ALA A 101 -3.14 4.77 1.24
N LEU A 102 -1.93 4.94 0.73
CA LEU A 102 -1.73 5.05 -0.70
C LEU A 102 -2.12 3.72 -1.35
N MET A 103 -2.86 3.80 -2.44
CA MET A 103 -3.36 2.63 -3.17
C MET A 103 -2.61 2.49 -4.49
N CYS A 104 -2.27 1.27 -4.83
CA CYS A 104 -1.64 0.92 -6.09
C CYS A 104 -2.53 -0.03 -6.88
N THR A 105 -2.53 0.12 -8.19
CA THR A 105 -3.22 -0.76 -9.12
C THR A 105 -2.26 -1.80 -9.65
N VAL A 106 -2.59 -3.07 -9.48
CA VAL A 106 -1.88 -4.21 -10.05
C VAL A 106 -2.71 -4.82 -11.15
N THR A 107 -2.20 -4.82 -12.37
CA THR A 107 -2.86 -5.42 -13.53
C THR A 107 -2.06 -6.62 -14.01
N CYS A 108 -2.73 -7.74 -14.29
CA CYS A 108 -2.15 -8.89 -14.97
C CYS A 108 -2.82 -9.06 -16.32
N THR A 109 -2.03 -9.06 -17.39
CA THR A 109 -2.50 -9.20 -18.77
C THR A 109 -1.78 -10.33 -19.49
N ASP A 110 -2.44 -10.92 -20.47
CA ASP A 110 -1.89 -12.02 -21.27
C ASP A 110 -0.81 -11.58 -22.27
N GLY A 111 -0.73 -10.29 -22.58
CA GLY A 111 0.25 -9.71 -23.50
C GLY A 111 0.05 -10.11 -24.97
N VAL A 112 -1.17 -10.49 -25.36
CA VAL A 112 -1.48 -10.95 -26.73
C VAL A 112 -2.49 -10.03 -27.39
N GLU A 113 -2.13 -9.36 -28.46
CA GLU A 113 -2.93 -8.29 -29.07
C GLU A 113 -4.20 -8.79 -29.79
N ASN A 114 -4.20 -10.00 -30.37
CA ASN A 114 -5.27 -10.46 -31.26
C ASN A 114 -6.02 -11.71 -30.76
N GLU A 115 -5.71 -12.13 -29.56
CA GLU A 115 -6.28 -13.31 -28.95
C GLU A 115 -6.35 -13.09 -27.44
N GLU A 116 -7.49 -13.26 -26.82
CA GLU A 116 -7.63 -13.22 -25.37
C GLU A 116 -7.36 -14.62 -24.80
N ILE A 117 -6.22 -14.79 -24.14
CA ILE A 117 -5.85 -16.04 -23.47
C ILE A 117 -6.54 -16.12 -22.11
N PHE A 118 -6.59 -14.99 -21.40
CA PHE A 118 -7.36 -14.79 -20.18
C PHE A 118 -7.71 -13.31 -20.04
N ALA A 119 -8.81 -13.00 -19.37
CA ALA A 119 -9.22 -11.63 -19.10
C ALA A 119 -8.24 -10.93 -18.15
N ASP A 120 -7.97 -9.65 -18.39
CA ASP A 120 -7.13 -8.84 -17.51
C ASP A 120 -7.65 -8.87 -16.07
N LYS A 121 -6.75 -9.18 -15.13
CA LYS A 121 -7.05 -9.17 -13.70
C LYS A 121 -6.52 -7.88 -13.09
N VAL A 122 -7.42 -7.07 -12.58
CA VAL A 122 -7.09 -5.79 -11.93
C VAL A 122 -7.37 -5.89 -10.44
N CYS A 123 -6.37 -5.61 -9.62
CA CYS A 123 -6.47 -5.53 -8.17
C CYS A 123 -6.02 -4.14 -7.70
N VAL A 124 -6.70 -3.59 -6.71
CA VAL A 124 -6.27 -2.37 -6.03
C VAL A 124 -5.85 -2.77 -4.61
N VAL A 125 -4.62 -2.47 -4.26
CA VAL A 125 -4.00 -2.87 -2.98
C VAL A 125 -3.35 -1.68 -2.30
N GLU A 126 -3.13 -1.76 -1.01
CA GLU A 126 -2.35 -0.75 -0.29
C GLU A 126 -0.89 -0.78 -0.75
N GLN A 127 -0.27 0.39 -0.89
CA GLN A 127 1.17 0.49 -1.15
C GLN A 127 1.94 -0.28 -0.06
N ASP A 128 3.06 -0.87 -0.45
CA ASP A 128 3.91 -1.71 0.39
C ASP A 128 3.25 -3.00 0.94
N SER A 129 2.01 -3.29 0.52
CA SER A 129 1.38 -4.58 0.82
C SER A 129 1.95 -5.71 -0.05
N ALA A 130 1.69 -6.95 0.36
CA ALA A 130 2.09 -8.12 -0.42
C ALA A 130 1.45 -8.09 -1.82
N THR A 131 2.24 -8.45 -2.84
CA THR A 131 1.71 -8.58 -4.20
C THR A 131 0.61 -9.65 -4.22
N PRO A 132 -0.57 -9.37 -4.81
CA PRO A 132 -1.64 -10.34 -4.91
C PRO A 132 -1.18 -11.62 -5.62
N ALA A 133 -1.60 -12.77 -5.12
CA ALA A 133 -1.32 -14.03 -5.79
C ALA A 133 -2.00 -14.06 -7.16
N PHE A 134 -1.26 -14.50 -8.17
CA PHE A 134 -1.82 -14.81 -9.48
C PHE A 134 -2.35 -16.24 -9.40
N ASP A 135 -3.64 -16.38 -9.74
CA ASP A 135 -4.24 -17.71 -9.83
C ASP A 135 -3.61 -18.44 -11.01
N ASP A 136 -3.02 -19.58 -10.78
CA ASP A 136 -2.47 -20.54 -11.71
C ASP A 136 -1.53 -20.02 -12.83
N ASN A 137 -0.62 -20.84 -13.27
CA ASN A 137 0.18 -20.58 -14.45
C ASN A 137 -0.74 -20.56 -15.68
N PRO A 138 -0.87 -19.44 -16.39
CA PRO A 138 -1.73 -19.36 -17.55
C PRO A 138 -1.26 -20.34 -18.65
N THR A 139 -2.19 -20.86 -19.41
CA THR A 139 -1.90 -21.82 -20.49
C THR A 139 -2.31 -21.24 -21.83
N ARG A 140 -1.43 -21.40 -22.84
CA ARG A 140 -1.67 -21.01 -24.22
C ARG A 140 -1.29 -22.17 -25.18
N SER A 141 -2.22 -22.54 -26.07
CA SER A 141 -1.99 -23.64 -27.00
C SER A 141 -0.79 -23.37 -27.89
N GLY A 142 0.16 -24.32 -27.95
CA GLY A 142 1.38 -24.21 -28.74
C GLY A 142 2.47 -23.31 -28.15
N TYR A 143 2.30 -22.85 -26.92
CA TYR A 143 3.27 -21.99 -26.20
C TYR A 143 3.56 -22.53 -24.81
N THR A 144 4.73 -22.18 -24.31
CA THR A 144 5.11 -22.36 -22.89
C THR A 144 5.07 -21.01 -22.20
N PHE A 145 4.45 -20.93 -21.04
CA PHE A 145 4.52 -19.76 -20.18
C PHE A 145 5.93 -19.62 -19.58
N MET A 146 6.51 -18.43 -19.68
CA MET A 146 7.88 -18.13 -19.27
C MET A 146 7.97 -17.24 -18.02
N GLY A 147 6.84 -16.88 -17.45
CA GLY A 147 6.76 -15.96 -16.32
C GLY A 147 6.16 -14.60 -16.70
N TRP A 148 6.32 -13.66 -15.84
CA TRP A 148 5.76 -12.31 -15.94
C TRP A 148 6.84 -11.27 -16.23
N THR A 149 6.49 -10.21 -16.93
CA THR A 149 7.34 -9.02 -17.11
C THR A 149 6.55 -7.79 -16.68
N PRO A 150 7.13 -6.94 -15.78
CA PRO A 150 8.36 -7.15 -15.03
C PRO A 150 8.30 -8.39 -14.12
N ALA A 151 9.42 -8.80 -13.54
CA ALA A 151 9.43 -9.88 -12.56
C ALA A 151 8.56 -9.49 -11.35
N VAL A 152 7.78 -10.46 -10.86
CA VAL A 152 6.88 -10.22 -9.73
C VAL A 152 7.69 -9.92 -8.47
N THR A 153 7.40 -8.79 -7.84
CA THR A 153 7.98 -8.38 -6.56
C THR A 153 7.19 -8.93 -5.38
N GLU A 154 7.80 -9.05 -4.22
CA GLU A 154 7.10 -9.50 -3.00
C GLU A 154 6.05 -8.48 -2.53
N THR A 155 6.34 -7.18 -2.73
CA THR A 155 5.46 -6.07 -2.33
C THR A 155 5.20 -5.13 -3.50
N VAL A 156 4.06 -4.45 -3.45
CA VAL A 156 3.61 -3.49 -4.45
C VAL A 156 3.95 -2.08 -3.98
N THR A 157 4.91 -1.43 -4.62
CA THR A 157 5.36 -0.06 -4.25
C THR A 157 4.77 1.05 -5.14
N ALA A 158 4.21 0.68 -6.28
CA ALA A 158 3.58 1.59 -7.25
C ALA A 158 2.62 0.80 -8.16
N ASP A 159 1.87 1.50 -8.98
CA ASP A 159 1.07 0.89 -10.04
C ASP A 159 1.95 0.03 -10.93
N VAL A 160 1.51 -1.20 -11.23
CA VAL A 160 2.28 -2.14 -12.02
C VAL A 160 1.38 -3.00 -12.91
N THR A 161 1.85 -3.23 -14.15
CA THR A 161 1.23 -4.19 -15.06
C THR A 161 2.19 -5.34 -15.30
N TYR A 162 1.81 -6.53 -14.91
CA TYR A 162 2.51 -7.77 -15.18
C TYR A 162 1.98 -8.40 -16.46
N THR A 163 2.84 -8.51 -17.46
CA THR A 163 2.51 -9.08 -18.77
C THR A 163 3.06 -10.49 -18.88
N ALA A 164 2.20 -11.45 -19.21
CA ALA A 164 2.60 -12.84 -19.40
C ALA A 164 3.58 -12.98 -20.59
N GLN A 165 4.64 -13.75 -20.40
CA GLN A 165 5.64 -14.01 -21.43
C GLN A 165 5.46 -15.42 -22.00
N TRP A 166 5.44 -15.53 -23.32
CA TRP A 166 5.15 -16.75 -24.03
C TRP A 166 6.29 -17.17 -24.95
N LYS A 167 6.70 -18.44 -24.89
CA LYS A 167 7.65 -19.06 -25.81
C LYS A 167 6.94 -20.11 -26.67
N ARG A 168 7.00 -19.96 -27.99
CA ARG A 168 6.41 -20.93 -28.92
C ARG A 168 7.06 -22.30 -28.78
N ILE A 169 6.26 -23.34 -28.69
CA ILE A 169 6.72 -24.72 -28.72
C ILE A 169 7.01 -25.09 -30.17
N TYR A 170 8.27 -25.35 -30.50
CA TYR A 170 8.64 -25.85 -31.84
C TYR A 170 8.32 -27.33 -31.90
N ARG A 171 7.39 -27.72 -32.80
CA ARG A 171 7.20 -29.11 -33.20
C ARG A 171 7.85 -29.29 -34.56
N PRO A 172 8.95 -30.06 -34.67
CA PRO A 172 9.51 -30.37 -35.97
C PRO A 172 8.48 -31.16 -36.78
N THR A 173 8.23 -30.73 -38.00
CA THR A 173 7.43 -31.52 -38.97
C THR A 173 8.14 -32.85 -39.21
N PRO A 174 7.44 -34.01 -39.13
CA PRO A 174 8.03 -35.25 -39.49
C PRO A 174 8.50 -35.15 -40.94
N SER A 175 9.77 -35.47 -41.21
CA SER A 175 10.27 -35.60 -42.59
C SER A 175 9.50 -36.72 -43.27
N MET A 176 8.84 -36.43 -44.41
CA MET A 176 8.27 -37.48 -45.22
C MET A 176 9.39 -38.44 -45.63
N PRO A 177 9.18 -39.77 -45.50
CA PRO A 177 10.13 -40.70 -46.08
C PRO A 177 10.14 -40.51 -47.60
N THR A 178 11.32 -40.30 -48.14
CA THR A 178 11.53 -40.30 -49.60
C THR A 178 11.26 -41.71 -50.12
N VAL A 179 10.31 -41.85 -51.05
CA VAL A 179 9.98 -43.10 -51.72
C VAL A 179 11.01 -43.30 -52.83
#